data_b0a3633d3fd8be55ab3b0de8e2b53b6a
#
_entry.id   b0a3633d3fd8be55ab3b0de8e2b53b6a
#
_cell.length_a   1.000
_cell.length_b   1.000
_cell.length_c   1.000
_cell.angle_alpha   90.00
_cell.angle_beta   90.00
_cell.angle_gamma   90.00
#
_symmetry.space_group_name_H-M   'P 1'
#
loop_
_entity.id
_entity.type
_entity.pdbx_description
1 polymer ?
#
loop_
_entity_poly.entity_id
_entity_poly.type
_entity_poly.pdbx_seq_one_letter_code
_entity_poly.pdbx_strand_id
1 'polypeptide(L)'
;MTAPDDTRQKIIDAAKKRFAHYGYSKTTMADLAVDCDMSPGNLYRYFPGKLDIAEEIAREASIRTAEQLSHILTQPGRSAAERLHDFLFQDLRETFLTLEQDPKLVEMAQIITAERPHFHNEGIKREREVLRRIIEYGNVSGEFTVTDPEFIAEMIQSATLKFSYPQLFTRLSLERLERELEGVYQIIIAGLRAGVSISDSPQNLVNH
;
A
#
# COMPACT_ATOMS: atom_id res chain seq x y z
N MET A 1 -23.65 9.30 25.58
CA MET A 1 -23.80 8.77 24.21
C MET A 1 -22.46 9.00 23.53
N THR A 2 -21.72 7.96 23.27
CA THR A 2 -20.48 8.00 22.47
C THR A 2 -20.81 8.51 21.06
N ALA A 3 -19.97 9.37 20.49
CA ALA A 3 -20.16 9.86 19.13
C ALA A 3 -20.18 8.67 18.14
N PRO A 4 -20.92 8.74 17.03
CA PRO A 4 -20.97 7.63 16.04
C PRO A 4 -19.57 7.21 15.56
N ASP A 5 -18.64 8.14 15.53
CA ASP A 5 -17.24 7.92 15.11
C ASP A 5 -16.47 7.06 16.14
N ASP A 6 -16.66 7.32 17.45
CA ASP A 6 -16.04 6.53 18.52
C ASP A 6 -16.52 5.07 18.51
N THR A 7 -17.82 4.86 18.18
CA THR A 7 -18.38 3.50 18.12
C THR A 7 -17.85 2.74 16.90
N ARG A 8 -17.73 3.43 15.75
CA ARG A 8 -17.16 2.84 14.54
C ARG A 8 -15.70 2.40 14.78
N GLN A 9 -14.90 3.25 15.44
CA GLN A 9 -13.53 2.93 15.81
C GLN A 9 -13.44 1.76 16.79
N LYS A 10 -14.31 1.70 17.80
CA LYS A 10 -14.39 0.57 18.73
C LYS A 10 -14.60 -0.76 17.99
N ILE A 11 -15.48 -0.78 16.99
CA ILE A 11 -15.74 -1.98 16.16
C ILE A 11 -14.49 -2.36 15.37
N ILE A 12 -13.83 -1.41 14.74
CA ILE A 12 -12.60 -1.64 13.97
C ILE A 12 -11.51 -2.24 14.86
N ASP A 13 -11.29 -1.68 16.06
CA ASP A 13 -10.25 -2.13 16.98
C ASP A 13 -10.52 -3.53 17.55
N ALA A 14 -11.80 -3.85 17.83
CA ALA A 14 -12.21 -5.20 18.22
C ALA A 14 -11.99 -6.20 17.08
N ALA A 15 -12.37 -5.82 15.86
CA ALA A 15 -12.20 -6.66 14.68
C ALA A 15 -10.70 -6.91 14.35
N LYS A 16 -9.83 -5.90 14.47
CA LYS A 16 -8.36 -6.08 14.33
C LYS A 16 -7.85 -7.17 15.26
N LYS A 17 -8.21 -7.11 16.54
CA LYS A 17 -7.79 -8.09 17.55
C LYS A 17 -8.31 -9.49 17.21
N ARG A 18 -9.60 -9.60 16.84
CA ARG A 18 -10.21 -10.88 16.52
C ARG A 18 -9.64 -11.48 15.24
N PHE A 19 -9.48 -10.70 14.18
CA PHE A 19 -8.90 -11.19 12.94
C PHE A 19 -7.43 -11.64 13.12
N ALA A 20 -6.64 -10.91 13.89
CA ALA A 20 -5.29 -11.31 14.22
C ALA A 20 -5.25 -12.62 15.05
N HIS A 21 -6.21 -12.83 15.94
CA HIS A 21 -6.22 -14.02 16.79
C HIS A 21 -6.82 -15.25 16.11
N TYR A 22 -8.00 -15.12 15.49
CA TYR A 22 -8.75 -16.24 14.93
C TYR A 22 -8.68 -16.37 13.40
N GLY A 23 -8.31 -15.31 12.71
CA GLY A 23 -8.36 -15.17 11.24
C GLY A 23 -9.70 -14.59 10.76
N TYR A 24 -9.66 -13.99 9.57
CA TYR A 24 -10.83 -13.40 8.95
C TYR A 24 -11.92 -14.44 8.68
N SER A 25 -11.60 -15.57 8.05
CA SER A 25 -12.59 -16.58 7.65
C SER A 25 -13.32 -17.21 8.83
N LYS A 26 -12.67 -17.36 9.98
CA LYS A 26 -13.25 -17.96 11.18
C LYS A 26 -14.04 -16.99 12.07
N THR A 27 -14.09 -15.71 11.71
CA THR A 27 -14.82 -14.68 12.45
C THR A 27 -16.16 -14.41 11.81
N THR A 28 -17.21 -14.23 12.63
CA THR A 28 -18.56 -13.85 12.22
C THR A 28 -18.93 -12.46 12.73
N MET A 29 -19.98 -11.86 12.14
CA MET A 29 -20.55 -10.60 12.65
C MET A 29 -21.10 -10.73 14.07
N ALA A 30 -21.62 -11.91 14.42
CA ALA A 30 -22.12 -12.19 15.78
C ALA A 30 -20.96 -12.17 16.79
N ASP A 31 -19.82 -12.76 16.45
CA ASP A 31 -18.64 -12.74 17.31
C ASP A 31 -18.15 -11.30 17.57
N LEU A 32 -18.10 -10.49 16.51
CA LEU A 32 -17.71 -9.08 16.60
C LEU A 32 -18.68 -8.25 17.45
N ALA A 33 -19.98 -8.54 17.35
CA ALA A 33 -20.98 -7.89 18.18
C ALA A 33 -20.76 -8.18 19.67
N VAL A 34 -20.45 -9.45 20.01
CA VAL A 34 -20.11 -9.85 21.38
C VAL A 34 -18.84 -9.10 21.86
N ASP A 35 -17.79 -9.04 21.05
CA ASP A 35 -16.55 -8.35 21.43
C ASP A 35 -16.73 -6.84 21.65
N CYS A 36 -17.76 -6.26 21.03
CA CYS A 36 -18.08 -4.85 21.15
C CYS A 36 -19.15 -4.55 22.23
N ASP A 37 -19.67 -5.54 22.95
CA ASP A 37 -20.81 -5.42 23.88
C ASP A 37 -22.06 -4.83 23.21
N MET A 38 -22.39 -5.29 22.00
CA MET A 38 -23.56 -4.81 21.25
C MET A 38 -24.36 -5.96 20.63
N SER A 39 -25.62 -5.67 20.26
CA SER A 39 -26.40 -6.63 19.50
C SER A 39 -25.90 -6.70 18.06
N PRO A 40 -26.04 -7.85 17.37
CA PRO A 40 -25.72 -7.96 15.95
C PRO A 40 -26.44 -6.91 15.08
N GLY A 41 -27.72 -6.63 15.36
CA GLY A 41 -28.49 -5.59 14.65
C GLY A 41 -27.90 -4.19 14.81
N ASN A 42 -27.31 -3.88 15.98
CA ASN A 42 -26.64 -2.61 16.19
C ASN A 42 -25.31 -2.55 15.40
N LEU A 43 -24.55 -3.64 15.35
CA LEU A 43 -23.32 -3.74 14.56
C LEU A 43 -23.59 -3.50 13.07
N TYR A 44 -24.62 -4.11 12.51
CA TYR A 44 -25.02 -3.95 11.10
C TYR A 44 -25.41 -2.50 10.73
N ARG A 45 -25.72 -1.63 11.69
CA ARG A 45 -25.97 -0.20 11.44
C ARG A 45 -24.68 0.58 11.12
N TYR A 46 -23.53 0.08 11.57
CA TYR A 46 -22.22 0.70 11.32
C TYR A 46 -21.49 0.08 10.14
N PHE A 47 -21.62 -1.24 9.98
CA PHE A 47 -20.98 -1.99 8.91
C PHE A 47 -21.94 -3.01 8.32
N PRO A 48 -22.23 -2.92 7.01
CA PRO A 48 -23.14 -3.86 6.32
C PRO A 48 -22.67 -5.32 6.39
N GLY A 49 -21.36 -5.55 6.52
CA GLY A 49 -20.80 -6.88 6.61
C GLY A 49 -19.38 -6.91 7.15
N LYS A 50 -18.87 -8.11 7.34
CA LYS A 50 -17.52 -8.37 7.85
C LYS A 50 -16.44 -7.86 6.87
N LEU A 51 -16.73 -7.93 5.57
CA LEU A 51 -15.81 -7.46 4.54
C LEU A 51 -15.64 -5.93 4.60
N ASP A 52 -16.70 -5.19 4.91
CA ASP A 52 -16.63 -3.72 5.03
C ASP A 52 -15.76 -3.30 6.23
N ILE A 53 -15.78 -4.09 7.31
CA ILE A 53 -14.87 -3.88 8.46
C ILE A 53 -13.42 -4.19 8.05
N ALA A 54 -13.19 -5.29 7.35
CA ALA A 54 -11.87 -5.68 6.90
C ALA A 54 -11.28 -4.66 5.90
N GLU A 55 -12.11 -4.14 5.00
CA GLU A 55 -11.73 -3.06 4.06
C GLU A 55 -11.31 -1.80 4.82
N GLU A 56 -12.05 -1.40 5.86
CA GLU A 56 -11.69 -0.22 6.65
C GLU A 56 -10.37 -0.42 7.43
N ILE A 57 -10.15 -1.61 7.99
CA ILE A 57 -8.86 -1.96 8.63
C ILE A 57 -7.71 -1.85 7.64
N ALA A 58 -7.88 -2.37 6.43
CA ALA A 58 -6.87 -2.31 5.38
C ALA A 58 -6.66 -0.87 4.88
N ARG A 59 -7.74 -0.06 4.82
CA ARG A 59 -7.68 1.37 4.46
C ARG A 59 -6.86 2.16 5.46
N GLU A 60 -7.08 1.99 6.75
CA GLU A 60 -6.28 2.62 7.80
C GLU A 60 -4.80 2.19 7.73
N ALA A 61 -4.54 0.91 7.45
CA ALA A 61 -3.18 0.43 7.27
C ALA A 61 -2.50 1.09 6.07
N SER A 62 -3.16 1.12 4.92
CA SER A 62 -2.65 1.77 3.70
C SER A 62 -2.39 3.27 3.88
N ILE A 63 -3.26 3.97 4.60
CA ILE A 63 -3.04 5.40 4.91
C ILE A 63 -1.78 5.57 5.77
N ARG A 64 -1.62 4.76 6.82
CA ARG A 64 -0.43 4.82 7.68
C ARG A 64 0.86 4.52 6.92
N THR A 65 0.86 3.52 6.06
CA THR A 65 2.01 3.20 5.21
C THR A 65 2.37 4.39 4.31
N ALA A 66 1.39 4.98 3.63
CA ALA A 66 1.63 6.17 2.79
C ALA A 66 2.14 7.37 3.60
N GLU A 67 1.64 7.60 4.82
CA GLU A 67 2.14 8.64 5.74
C GLU A 67 3.59 8.38 6.14
N GLN A 68 3.93 7.14 6.52
CA GLN A 68 5.29 6.75 6.86
C GLN A 68 6.25 6.96 5.70
N LEU A 69 5.88 6.51 4.49
CA LEU A 69 6.66 6.73 3.29
C LEU A 69 6.79 8.22 2.94
N SER A 70 5.78 9.04 3.23
CA SER A 70 5.83 10.48 2.99
C SER A 70 6.87 11.23 3.83
N HIS A 71 7.26 10.68 4.99
CA HIS A 71 8.33 11.26 5.81
C HIS A 71 9.68 11.32 5.07
N ILE A 72 9.90 10.45 4.10
CA ILE A 72 11.07 10.46 3.23
C ILE A 72 11.21 11.80 2.49
N LEU A 73 10.08 12.43 2.14
CA LEU A 73 10.07 13.72 1.45
C LEU A 73 10.61 14.89 2.30
N THR A 74 10.56 14.77 3.62
CA THR A 74 10.92 15.84 4.56
C THR A 74 12.31 15.65 5.16
N GLN A 75 13.01 14.56 4.85
CA GLN A 75 14.35 14.30 5.37
C GLN A 75 15.35 15.32 4.84
N PRO A 76 16.07 16.06 5.70
CA PRO A 76 17.03 17.06 5.24
C PRO A 76 18.27 16.42 4.63
N GLY A 77 18.85 17.08 3.62
CA GLY A 77 20.12 16.67 3.02
C GLY A 77 20.08 15.42 2.13
N ARG A 78 18.90 14.84 1.89
CA ARG A 78 18.74 13.66 1.01
C ARG A 78 18.48 14.08 -0.42
N SER A 79 19.24 13.53 -1.36
CA SER A 79 19.01 13.66 -2.80
C SER A 79 17.72 12.96 -3.24
N ALA A 80 17.26 13.23 -4.45
CA ALA A 80 16.08 12.55 -5.00
C ALA A 80 16.32 11.04 -5.19
N ALA A 81 17.52 10.66 -5.62
CA ALA A 81 17.90 9.25 -5.75
C ALA A 81 17.88 8.52 -4.40
N GLU A 82 18.46 9.11 -3.35
CA GLU A 82 18.41 8.53 -2.02
C GLU A 82 16.99 8.41 -1.47
N ARG A 83 16.13 9.40 -1.72
CA ARG A 83 14.71 9.35 -1.33
C ARG A 83 13.97 8.22 -2.05
N LEU A 84 14.24 8.04 -3.34
CA LEU A 84 13.65 6.94 -4.11
C LEU A 84 14.13 5.58 -3.62
N HIS A 85 15.42 5.45 -3.30
CA HIS A 85 15.99 4.25 -2.70
C HIS A 85 15.29 3.95 -1.37
N ASP A 86 15.24 4.91 -0.47
CA ASP A 86 14.64 4.74 0.85
C ASP A 86 13.15 4.36 0.74
N PHE A 87 12.40 4.97 -0.19
CA PHE A 87 11.01 4.63 -0.46
C PHE A 87 10.84 3.16 -0.86
N LEU A 88 11.58 2.70 -1.86
CA LEU A 88 11.44 1.34 -2.39
C LEU A 88 11.88 0.28 -1.38
N PHE A 89 12.96 0.52 -0.65
CA PHE A 89 13.49 -0.44 0.30
C PHE A 89 12.70 -0.46 1.61
N GLN A 90 12.18 0.67 2.05
CA GLN A 90 11.29 0.72 3.22
C GLN A 90 9.99 -0.01 2.92
N ASP A 91 9.35 0.24 1.78
CA ASP A 91 8.12 -0.44 1.36
C ASP A 91 8.31 -1.97 1.32
N LEU A 92 9.38 -2.46 0.67
CA LEU A 92 9.72 -3.89 0.64
C LEU A 92 9.86 -4.47 2.05
N ARG A 93 10.66 -3.84 2.92
CA ARG A 93 10.95 -4.36 4.27
C ARG A 93 9.71 -4.41 5.14
N GLU A 94 8.93 -3.34 5.16
CA GLU A 94 7.71 -3.26 5.97
C GLU A 94 6.67 -4.29 5.49
N THR A 95 6.48 -4.41 4.19
CA THR A 95 5.58 -5.43 3.61
C THR A 95 6.06 -6.85 3.93
N PHE A 96 7.34 -7.14 3.70
CA PHE A 96 7.91 -8.47 3.96
C PHE A 96 7.75 -8.87 5.43
N LEU A 97 8.13 -7.99 6.36
CA LEU A 97 8.03 -8.25 7.80
C LEU A 97 6.57 -8.44 8.24
N THR A 98 5.65 -7.62 7.74
CA THR A 98 4.22 -7.73 8.05
C THR A 98 3.66 -9.07 7.59
N LEU A 99 4.01 -9.51 6.39
CA LEU A 99 3.54 -10.77 5.81
C LEU A 99 4.13 -12.01 6.50
N GLU A 100 5.39 -11.93 6.97
CA GLU A 100 6.00 -13.03 7.74
C GLU A 100 5.40 -13.17 9.13
N GLN A 101 5.11 -12.03 9.79
CA GLN A 101 4.63 -12.02 11.15
C GLN A 101 3.16 -12.44 11.29
N ASP A 102 2.33 -12.16 10.29
CA ASP A 102 0.89 -12.45 10.36
C ASP A 102 0.30 -13.06 9.06
N PRO A 103 0.36 -14.40 8.92
CA PRO A 103 -0.26 -15.09 7.79
C PRO A 103 -1.77 -14.84 7.66
N LYS A 104 -2.45 -14.44 8.75
CA LYS A 104 -3.90 -14.15 8.73
C LYS A 104 -4.20 -12.80 8.08
N LEU A 105 -3.27 -11.85 8.16
CA LEU A 105 -3.34 -10.61 7.38
C LEU A 105 -3.20 -10.89 5.88
N VAL A 106 -2.36 -11.84 5.48
CA VAL A 106 -2.23 -12.25 4.08
C VAL A 106 -3.55 -12.81 3.55
N GLU A 107 -4.20 -13.71 4.32
CA GLU A 107 -5.52 -14.25 3.98
C GLU A 107 -6.55 -13.13 3.79
N MET A 108 -6.62 -12.20 4.75
CA MET A 108 -7.55 -11.07 4.69
C MET A 108 -7.28 -10.18 3.47
N ALA A 109 -6.01 -9.85 3.20
CA ALA A 109 -5.63 -9.03 2.06
C ALA A 109 -5.99 -9.69 0.72
N GLN A 110 -5.81 -11.01 0.57
CA GLN A 110 -6.21 -11.76 -0.61
C GLN A 110 -7.72 -11.71 -0.84
N ILE A 111 -8.51 -11.87 0.22
CA ILE A 111 -9.97 -11.79 0.14
C ILE A 111 -10.42 -10.37 -0.27
N ILE A 112 -9.85 -9.32 0.35
CA ILE A 112 -10.18 -7.94 -0.01
C ILE A 112 -9.82 -7.67 -1.48
N THR A 113 -8.66 -8.12 -1.94
CA THR A 113 -8.23 -7.94 -3.34
C THR A 113 -9.19 -8.61 -4.31
N ALA A 114 -9.67 -9.81 -3.99
CA ALA A 114 -10.60 -10.54 -4.83
C ALA A 114 -12.00 -9.93 -4.87
N GLU A 115 -12.52 -9.50 -3.71
CA GLU A 115 -13.90 -9.05 -3.54
C GLU A 115 -14.07 -7.53 -3.72
N ARG A 116 -13.00 -6.75 -3.55
CA ARG A 116 -12.97 -5.27 -3.59
C ARG A 116 -11.79 -4.74 -4.41
N PRO A 117 -11.70 -5.01 -5.71
CA PRO A 117 -10.55 -4.59 -6.53
C PRO A 117 -10.33 -3.07 -6.53
N HIS A 118 -11.38 -2.26 -6.40
CA HIS A 118 -11.27 -0.79 -6.35
C HIS A 118 -10.47 -0.29 -5.13
N PHE A 119 -10.60 -0.99 -4.01
CA PHE A 119 -9.88 -0.66 -2.78
C PHE A 119 -8.36 -0.71 -2.98
N HIS A 120 -7.89 -1.73 -3.69
CA HIS A 120 -6.48 -1.90 -4.00
C HIS A 120 -5.91 -0.71 -4.80
N ASN A 121 -6.67 -0.23 -5.79
CA ASN A 121 -6.29 0.91 -6.61
C ASN A 121 -6.12 2.21 -5.80
N GLU A 122 -6.89 2.39 -4.72
CA GLU A 122 -6.74 3.57 -3.85
C GLU A 122 -5.41 3.56 -3.08
N GLY A 123 -4.97 2.41 -2.59
CA GLY A 123 -3.67 2.25 -1.92
C GLY A 123 -2.52 2.57 -2.88
N ILE A 124 -2.53 1.97 -4.06
CA ILE A 124 -1.55 2.21 -5.12
C ILE A 124 -1.45 3.71 -5.46
N LYS A 125 -2.59 4.42 -5.55
CA LYS A 125 -2.60 5.87 -5.82
C LYS A 125 -1.92 6.69 -4.72
N ARG A 126 -2.10 6.33 -3.44
CA ARG A 126 -1.47 7.07 -2.33
C ARG A 126 0.05 6.95 -2.37
N GLU A 127 0.55 5.76 -2.63
CA GLU A 127 1.99 5.50 -2.76
C GLU A 127 2.57 6.18 -4.01
N ARG A 128 1.84 6.15 -5.14
CA ARG A 128 2.21 6.84 -6.37
C ARG A 128 2.39 8.34 -6.15
N GLU A 129 1.53 8.96 -5.37
CA GLU A 129 1.66 10.38 -5.05
C GLU A 129 2.98 10.71 -4.36
N VAL A 130 3.47 9.84 -3.47
CA VAL A 130 4.78 10.01 -2.82
C VAL A 130 5.90 9.86 -3.86
N LEU A 131 5.84 8.84 -4.71
CA LEU A 131 6.82 8.64 -5.79
C LEU A 131 6.86 9.84 -6.75
N ARG A 132 5.69 10.32 -7.18
CA ARG A 132 5.57 11.51 -8.03
C ARG A 132 6.29 12.71 -7.43
N ARG A 133 6.08 12.98 -6.14
CA ARG A 133 6.73 14.07 -5.43
C ARG A 133 8.25 13.90 -5.32
N ILE A 134 8.75 12.68 -5.17
CA ILE A 134 10.20 12.39 -5.20
C ILE A 134 10.78 12.74 -6.58
N ILE A 135 10.08 12.35 -7.66
CA ILE A 135 10.52 12.64 -9.03
C ILE A 135 10.50 14.14 -9.31
N GLU A 136 9.44 14.84 -8.89
CA GLU A 136 9.35 16.30 -9.02
C GLU A 136 10.47 17.00 -8.26
N TYR A 137 10.78 16.54 -7.03
CA TYR A 137 11.93 17.06 -6.29
C TYR A 137 13.25 16.85 -7.06
N GLY A 138 13.42 15.68 -7.69
CA GLY A 138 14.59 15.39 -8.54
C GLY A 138 14.69 16.32 -9.75
N ASN A 139 13.56 16.64 -10.38
CA ASN A 139 13.52 17.61 -11.49
C ASN A 139 13.90 19.03 -11.00
N VAL A 140 13.36 19.47 -9.87
CA VAL A 140 13.65 20.80 -9.31
C VAL A 140 15.12 20.93 -8.88
N SER A 141 15.69 19.86 -8.32
CA SER A 141 17.10 19.82 -7.94
C SER A 141 18.07 19.64 -9.12
N GLY A 142 17.58 19.36 -10.32
CA GLY A 142 18.38 19.06 -11.52
C GLY A 142 19.00 17.66 -11.51
N GLU A 143 18.60 16.79 -10.59
CA GLU A 143 19.11 15.42 -10.50
C GLU A 143 18.42 14.48 -11.53
N PHE A 144 17.15 14.76 -11.85
CA PHE A 144 16.36 14.03 -12.83
C PHE A 144 15.92 14.94 -13.99
N THR A 145 15.62 14.32 -15.12
CA THR A 145 15.05 14.99 -16.29
C THR A 145 13.85 14.19 -16.77
N VAL A 146 12.69 14.42 -16.14
CA VAL A 146 11.44 13.68 -16.38
C VAL A 146 10.35 14.63 -16.81
N THR A 147 9.75 14.40 -17.98
CA THR A 147 8.67 15.25 -18.53
C THR A 147 7.31 14.97 -17.93
N ASP A 148 7.02 13.72 -17.57
CA ASP A 148 5.75 13.28 -16.97
C ASP A 148 6.02 12.50 -15.66
N PRO A 149 6.12 13.21 -14.51
CA PRO A 149 6.37 12.57 -13.21
C PRO A 149 5.28 11.59 -12.77
N GLU A 150 4.01 11.83 -13.13
CA GLU A 150 2.90 10.94 -12.77
C GLU A 150 3.03 9.60 -13.50
N PHE A 151 3.21 9.64 -14.81
CA PHE A 151 3.38 8.43 -15.60
C PHE A 151 4.63 7.64 -15.21
N ILE A 152 5.75 8.32 -14.94
CA ILE A 152 6.99 7.65 -14.50
C ILE A 152 6.82 7.04 -13.12
N ALA A 153 6.10 7.67 -12.20
CA ALA A 153 5.75 7.07 -10.90
C ALA A 153 4.94 5.78 -11.09
N GLU A 154 3.99 5.76 -12.02
CA GLU A 154 3.22 4.56 -12.38
C GLU A 154 4.12 3.46 -12.97
N MET A 155 5.06 3.81 -13.83
CA MET A 155 6.01 2.85 -14.40
C MET A 155 6.96 2.28 -13.34
N ILE A 156 7.41 3.09 -12.38
CA ILE A 156 8.20 2.62 -11.24
C ILE A 156 7.40 1.61 -10.42
N GLN A 157 6.14 1.91 -10.07
CA GLN A 157 5.28 0.96 -9.36
C GLN A 157 5.10 -0.35 -10.14
N SER A 158 4.89 -0.26 -11.44
CA SER A 158 4.75 -1.44 -12.30
C SER A 158 6.03 -2.29 -12.32
N ALA A 159 7.19 -1.66 -12.42
CA ALA A 159 8.49 -2.33 -12.41
C ALA A 159 8.84 -2.96 -11.04
N THR A 160 8.31 -2.40 -9.95
CA THR A 160 8.60 -2.84 -8.58
C THR A 160 7.48 -3.68 -7.93
N LEU A 161 6.43 -4.02 -8.68
CA LEU A 161 5.25 -4.75 -8.18
C LEU A 161 5.60 -6.03 -7.41
N LYS A 162 6.63 -6.76 -7.84
CA LYS A 162 7.11 -7.96 -7.16
C LYS A 162 7.53 -7.69 -5.72
N PHE A 163 8.03 -6.53 -5.43
CA PHE A 163 8.58 -6.16 -4.13
C PHE A 163 7.52 -5.62 -3.17
N SER A 164 6.49 -4.99 -3.71
CA SER A 164 5.31 -4.58 -2.93
C SER A 164 4.35 -5.75 -2.64
N TYR A 165 4.42 -6.84 -3.43
CA TYR A 165 3.58 -8.03 -3.26
C TYR A 165 4.40 -9.32 -3.35
N PRO A 166 5.42 -9.51 -2.52
CA PRO A 166 6.33 -10.66 -2.61
C PRO A 166 5.63 -12.00 -2.42
N GLN A 167 4.49 -12.03 -1.70
CA GLN A 167 3.70 -13.25 -1.48
C GLN A 167 3.00 -13.80 -2.73
N LEU A 168 2.86 -12.98 -3.78
CA LEU A 168 2.28 -13.42 -5.06
C LEU A 168 3.27 -14.22 -5.91
N PHE A 169 4.54 -14.21 -5.51
CA PHE A 169 5.63 -14.88 -6.20
C PHE A 169 6.17 -16.05 -5.38
N THR A 170 7.35 -16.54 -5.69
CA THR A 170 7.99 -17.60 -4.92
C THR A 170 8.43 -17.08 -3.55
N ARG A 171 8.48 -17.97 -2.54
CA ARG A 171 9.04 -17.64 -1.21
C ARG A 171 10.54 -17.35 -1.35
N LEU A 172 10.87 -16.09 -1.47
CA LEU A 172 12.24 -15.58 -1.51
C LEU A 172 12.60 -15.00 -0.13
N SER A 173 13.88 -15.10 0.25
CA SER A 173 14.37 -14.39 1.43
C SER A 173 14.40 -12.89 1.20
N LEU A 174 14.32 -12.11 2.30
CA LEU A 174 14.43 -10.64 2.22
C LEU A 174 15.75 -10.22 1.54
N GLU A 175 16.86 -10.85 1.89
CA GLU A 175 18.18 -10.59 1.29
C GLU A 175 18.15 -10.75 -0.25
N ARG A 176 17.47 -11.79 -0.74
CA ARG A 176 17.33 -12.04 -2.17
C ARG A 176 16.48 -10.96 -2.83
N LEU A 177 15.39 -10.57 -2.20
CA LEU A 177 14.50 -9.51 -2.70
C LEU A 177 15.21 -8.15 -2.71
N GLU A 178 15.95 -7.80 -1.65
CA GLU A 178 16.73 -6.56 -1.58
C GLU A 178 17.80 -6.50 -2.68
N ARG A 179 18.49 -7.61 -2.93
CA ARG A 179 19.48 -7.67 -4.02
C ARG A 179 18.86 -7.47 -5.40
N GLU A 180 17.70 -8.05 -5.64
CA GLU A 180 16.98 -7.89 -6.91
C GLU A 180 16.42 -6.47 -7.04
N LEU A 181 15.87 -5.92 -5.95
CA LEU A 181 15.38 -4.53 -5.93
C LEU A 181 16.52 -3.53 -6.19
N GLU A 182 17.70 -3.77 -5.63
CA GLU A 182 18.88 -2.93 -5.91
C GLU A 182 19.20 -2.91 -7.41
N GLY A 183 19.16 -4.05 -8.08
CA GLY A 183 19.36 -4.12 -9.53
C GLY A 183 18.30 -3.33 -10.30
N VAL A 184 17.04 -3.45 -9.93
CA VAL A 184 15.93 -2.68 -10.53
C VAL A 184 16.09 -1.19 -10.27
N TYR A 185 16.41 -0.81 -9.03
CA TYR A 185 16.68 0.59 -8.65
C TYR A 185 17.79 1.22 -9.49
N GLN A 186 18.90 0.53 -9.70
CA GLN A 186 20.01 1.05 -10.52
C GLN A 186 19.59 1.31 -11.97
N ILE A 187 18.73 0.45 -12.55
CA ILE A 187 18.18 0.67 -13.90
C ILE A 187 17.26 1.90 -13.91
N ILE A 188 16.39 2.03 -12.92
CA ILE A 188 15.46 3.16 -12.80
C ILE A 188 16.24 4.47 -12.67
N ILE A 189 17.22 4.55 -11.76
CA ILE A 189 18.02 5.76 -11.54
C ILE A 189 18.81 6.17 -12.77
N ALA A 190 19.40 5.20 -13.48
CA ALA A 190 20.09 5.48 -14.73
C ALA A 190 19.16 6.12 -15.77
N GLY A 191 17.94 5.61 -15.88
CA GLY A 191 16.91 6.17 -16.76
C GLY A 191 16.51 7.59 -16.35
N LEU A 192 16.18 7.82 -15.07
CA LEU A 192 15.74 9.13 -14.56
C LEU A 192 16.79 10.22 -14.76
N ARG A 193 18.08 9.88 -14.61
CA ARG A 193 19.20 10.81 -14.83
C ARG A 193 19.48 11.07 -16.29
N ALA A 194 19.33 10.06 -17.14
CA ALA A 194 19.54 10.21 -18.59
C ALA A 194 18.43 11.01 -19.29
N GLY A 195 17.29 11.15 -18.63
CA GLY A 195 16.09 11.74 -19.20
C GLY A 195 15.25 10.70 -19.95
N VAL A 196 14.10 10.34 -19.38
CA VAL A 196 13.13 9.49 -20.05
C VAL A 196 12.12 10.39 -20.75
N SER A 197 12.16 10.43 -22.08
CA SER A 197 11.10 10.99 -22.91
C SER A 197 10.26 9.84 -23.43
N ILE A 198 9.02 9.75 -22.94
CA ILE A 198 8.05 8.84 -23.52
C ILE A 198 7.31 9.65 -24.58
N SER A 199 7.57 9.34 -25.85
CA SER A 199 6.77 9.88 -26.95
C SER A 199 5.32 9.56 -26.69
N ASP A 200 4.41 10.56 -26.84
CA ASP A 200 2.99 10.44 -26.67
C ASP A 200 2.48 9.10 -27.18
N SER A 201 2.01 8.28 -26.28
CA SER A 201 1.31 7.04 -26.62
C SER A 201 0.06 7.42 -27.42
N PRO A 202 -0.29 6.71 -28.48
CA PRO A 202 -1.50 7.02 -29.24
C PRO A 202 -2.71 7.00 -28.30
N GLN A 203 -3.49 8.08 -28.31
CA GLN A 203 -4.72 8.31 -27.54
C GLN A 203 -5.87 7.33 -27.86
N ASN A 204 -5.59 6.10 -28.26
CA ASN A 204 -6.59 5.14 -28.73
C ASN A 204 -6.51 3.76 -28.08
N LEU A 205 -6.47 3.69 -26.74
CA LEU A 205 -6.72 2.43 -26.01
C LEU A 205 -7.77 2.59 -24.90
N VAL A 206 -8.84 3.35 -25.18
CA VAL A 206 -10.05 3.32 -24.36
C VAL A 206 -11.19 2.90 -25.28
N ASN A 207 -11.38 1.61 -25.43
CA ASN A 207 -12.66 0.97 -25.78
C ASN A 207 -12.43 -0.56 -25.88
N HIS A 208 -12.54 -1.23 -24.72
CA HIS A 208 -13.15 -2.58 -24.65
C HIS A 208 -13.42 -2.91 -23.19
#